data_2677fb9488ff031b16042ae36b938784
#
_entry.id   2677fb9488ff031b16042ae36b938784
#
_cell.length_a   1.000
_cell.length_b   1.000
_cell.length_c   1.000
_cell.angle_alpha   90.00
_cell.angle_beta   90.00
_cell.angle_gamma   90.00
#
_symmetry.space_group_name_H-M   'P 1'
#
loop_
_entity.id
_entity.type
_entity.pdbx_description
1 polymer ?
#
loop_
_entity_poly.entity_id
_entity_poly.type
_entity_poly.pdbx_seq_one_letter_code
_entity_poly.pdbx_strand_id
1 'polypeptide(L)'
;DLKVGFQYGKISSGNNVEPKADEYLAATLGGEIGKLGLNAGYVKADNVRKLSQDDKIWYVGADYKFGDFTVDATYLKSDVDKVNTMSVDEDGYVIGLAYKGAKAAKAGTYGVYAKYYDQGAGTYIHHGMNTDLANDFNKEGGFKGYMLGVNYAFAKNIVAAVEYSDFDAKETDKNDKTTWSEVVFTF
;
A
#
# COMPACT_ATOMS: atom_id res chain seq x y z
N ASP A 1 0.57 -21.93 -9.89
CA ASP A 1 -0.85 -21.58 -10.01
C ASP A 1 -1.01 -20.13 -10.45
N LEU A 2 -1.76 -19.91 -11.53
CA LEU A 2 -2.08 -18.59 -12.04
C LEU A 2 -3.35 -18.07 -11.35
N LYS A 3 -3.30 -16.84 -10.83
CA LYS A 3 -4.45 -16.17 -10.22
C LYS A 3 -4.76 -14.90 -11.01
N VAL A 4 -6.02 -14.71 -11.36
CA VAL A 4 -6.52 -13.52 -12.03
C VAL A 4 -7.59 -12.91 -11.14
N GLY A 5 -7.50 -11.61 -10.92
CA GLY A 5 -8.47 -10.86 -10.14
C GLY A 5 -9.02 -9.69 -10.94
N PHE A 6 -10.29 -9.40 -10.75
CA PHE A 6 -10.95 -8.22 -11.27
C PHE A 6 -11.85 -7.62 -10.18
N GLN A 7 -11.76 -6.31 -10.00
CA GLN A 7 -12.57 -5.57 -9.04
C GLN A 7 -13.15 -4.33 -9.71
N TYR A 8 -14.40 -4.05 -9.41
CA TYR A 8 -15.08 -2.82 -9.78
C TYR A 8 -15.87 -2.32 -8.57
N GLY A 9 -15.85 -1.04 -8.34
CA GLY A 9 -16.59 -0.43 -7.24
C GLY A 9 -16.83 1.05 -7.45
N LYS A 10 -17.76 1.57 -6.66
CA LYS A 10 -18.00 3.01 -6.56
C LYS A 10 -17.42 3.51 -5.25
N ILE A 11 -16.77 4.66 -5.33
CA ILE A 11 -16.24 5.37 -4.16
C ILE A 11 -17.22 6.53 -3.90
N SER A 12 -17.94 6.48 -2.78
CA SER A 12 -18.77 7.61 -2.36
C SER A 12 -18.04 8.37 -1.26
N SER A 13 -17.71 9.64 -1.50
CA SER A 13 -17.32 10.53 -0.42
C SER A 13 -18.58 10.90 0.38
N GLY A 14 -18.63 10.52 1.64
CA GLY A 14 -19.80 10.75 2.51
C GLY A 14 -20.09 12.19 2.89
N ASN A 15 -19.29 13.15 2.48
CA ASN A 15 -19.45 14.59 2.70
C ASN A 15 -19.23 15.35 1.39
N ASN A 16 -19.88 16.49 1.22
CA ASN A 16 -19.80 17.38 0.05
C ASN A 16 -18.39 17.97 -0.20
N VAL A 17 -17.35 17.16 -0.08
CA VAL A 17 -15.97 17.56 -0.33
C VAL A 17 -15.62 17.11 -1.74
N GLU A 18 -15.35 18.06 -2.61
CA GLU A 18 -14.81 17.80 -3.94
C GLU A 18 -13.30 17.47 -3.83
N PRO A 19 -12.74 16.54 -4.66
CA PRO A 19 -13.43 15.82 -5.71
C PRO A 19 -14.25 14.65 -5.18
N LYS A 20 -15.34 14.34 -5.84
CA LYS A 20 -16.11 13.11 -5.60
C LYS A 20 -15.47 12.01 -6.44
N ALA A 21 -14.72 11.13 -5.82
CA ALA A 21 -14.30 9.91 -6.48
C ALA A 21 -15.52 9.10 -6.92
N ASP A 22 -15.58 8.74 -8.20
CA ASP A 22 -16.77 8.10 -8.77
C ASP A 22 -16.68 6.59 -8.76
N GLU A 23 -15.67 6.05 -9.39
CA GLU A 23 -15.53 4.61 -9.58
C GLU A 23 -14.05 4.20 -9.56
N TYR A 24 -13.83 2.95 -9.23
CA TYR A 24 -12.52 2.34 -9.43
C TYR A 24 -12.65 0.98 -10.14
N LEU A 25 -11.62 0.65 -10.89
CA LEU A 25 -11.45 -0.64 -11.56
C LEU A 25 -10.05 -1.14 -11.26
N ALA A 26 -9.94 -2.40 -10.88
CA ALA A 26 -8.64 -3.04 -10.72
C ALA A 26 -8.62 -4.40 -11.43
N ALA A 27 -7.52 -4.68 -12.11
CA ALA A 27 -7.21 -5.98 -12.70
C ALA A 27 -5.86 -6.45 -12.16
N THR A 28 -5.79 -7.70 -11.71
CA THR A 28 -4.58 -8.29 -11.15
C THR A 28 -4.26 -9.63 -11.77
N LEU A 29 -2.99 -9.90 -11.91
CA LEU A 29 -2.45 -11.18 -12.38
C LEU A 29 -1.32 -11.58 -11.42
N GLY A 30 -1.30 -12.83 -10.97
CA GLY A 30 -0.24 -13.31 -10.10
C GLY A 30 -0.08 -14.83 -10.16
N GLY A 31 1.07 -15.29 -9.73
CA GLY A 31 1.36 -16.73 -9.67
C GLY A 31 2.65 -17.03 -8.94
N GLU A 32 2.85 -18.29 -8.63
CA GLU A 32 4.05 -18.77 -7.95
C GLU A 32 4.78 -19.82 -8.80
N ILE A 33 6.11 -19.71 -8.88
CA ILE A 33 7.02 -20.66 -9.50
C ILE A 33 8.03 -21.09 -8.43
N GLY A 34 7.76 -22.21 -7.79
CA GLY A 34 8.54 -22.67 -6.66
C GLY A 34 8.44 -21.73 -5.45
N LYS A 35 9.53 -21.02 -5.15
CA LYS A 35 9.59 -20.05 -4.05
C LYS A 35 9.46 -18.59 -4.51
N LEU A 36 9.35 -18.38 -5.82
CA LEU A 36 9.23 -17.08 -6.44
C LEU A 36 7.75 -16.79 -6.70
N GLY A 37 7.21 -15.76 -6.05
CA GLY A 37 5.94 -15.16 -6.38
C GLY A 37 6.13 -14.02 -7.39
N LEU A 38 5.23 -13.91 -8.35
CA LEU A 38 5.18 -12.84 -9.33
C LEU A 38 3.77 -12.25 -9.36
N ASN A 39 3.67 -10.95 -9.43
CA ASN A 39 2.39 -10.26 -9.57
C ASN A 39 2.50 -9.04 -10.47
N ALA A 40 1.39 -8.69 -11.08
CA ALA A 40 1.22 -7.47 -11.85
C ALA A 40 -0.23 -7.01 -11.71
N GLY A 41 -0.46 -5.73 -11.88
CA GLY A 41 -1.81 -5.21 -11.84
C GLY A 41 -1.93 -3.83 -12.46
N TYR A 42 -3.18 -3.46 -12.67
CA TYR A 42 -3.59 -2.16 -13.12
C TYR A 42 -4.77 -1.69 -12.28
N VAL A 43 -4.73 -0.44 -11.85
CA VAL A 43 -5.79 0.21 -11.09
C VAL A 43 -6.12 1.53 -11.77
N LYS A 44 -7.40 1.77 -12.00
CA LYS A 44 -7.93 3.07 -12.43
C LYS A 44 -8.91 3.54 -11.36
N ALA A 45 -8.75 4.79 -10.92
CA ALA A 45 -9.69 5.44 -10.03
C ALA A 45 -10.06 6.81 -10.60
N ASP A 46 -11.36 7.02 -10.81
CA ASP A 46 -11.87 8.21 -11.46
C ASP A 46 -12.11 9.31 -10.42
N ASN A 47 -11.74 10.55 -10.76
CA ASN A 47 -11.98 11.75 -9.96
C ASN A 47 -11.43 11.70 -8.52
N VAL A 48 -10.33 11.01 -8.27
CA VAL A 48 -9.75 10.86 -6.92
C VAL A 48 -8.92 12.06 -6.48
N ARG A 49 -8.54 12.94 -7.42
CA ARG A 49 -7.73 14.14 -7.15
C ARG A 49 -8.52 15.41 -7.39
N LYS A 50 -8.07 16.51 -6.80
CA LYS A 50 -8.61 17.83 -7.10
C LYS A 50 -8.59 18.10 -8.61
N LEU A 51 -9.54 18.86 -9.10
CA LEU A 51 -9.75 19.16 -10.51
C LEU A 51 -10.21 17.95 -11.34
N SER A 52 -10.83 16.95 -10.69
CA SER A 52 -11.37 15.75 -11.36
C SER A 52 -10.32 14.98 -12.16
N GLN A 53 -9.11 14.86 -11.62
CA GLN A 53 -8.05 14.08 -12.23
C GLN A 53 -8.22 12.60 -11.86
N ASP A 54 -8.09 11.74 -12.84
CA ASP A 54 -8.07 10.28 -12.67
C ASP A 54 -6.67 9.80 -12.29
N ASP A 55 -6.60 8.73 -11.50
CA ASP A 55 -5.37 7.99 -11.24
C ASP A 55 -5.39 6.67 -12.01
N LYS A 56 -4.35 6.42 -12.79
CA LYS A 56 -4.10 5.14 -13.46
C LYS A 56 -2.73 4.63 -13.05
N ILE A 57 -2.73 3.51 -12.36
CA ILE A 57 -1.53 2.92 -11.80
C ILE A 57 -1.37 1.51 -12.35
N TRP A 58 -0.21 1.19 -12.89
CA TRP A 58 0.17 -0.19 -13.13
C TRP A 58 1.36 -0.55 -12.23
N TYR A 59 1.45 -1.80 -11.86
CA TYR A 59 2.55 -2.29 -11.05
C TYR A 59 2.99 -3.68 -11.47
N VAL A 60 4.25 -3.97 -11.17
CA VAL A 60 4.82 -5.30 -11.23
C VAL A 60 5.57 -5.57 -9.94
N GLY A 61 5.45 -6.78 -9.42
CA GLY A 61 6.09 -7.16 -8.17
C GLY A 61 6.58 -8.60 -8.19
N ALA A 62 7.53 -8.86 -7.31
CA ALA A 62 8.03 -10.20 -7.04
C ALA A 62 8.27 -10.39 -5.55
N ASP A 63 8.08 -11.59 -5.07
CA ASP A 63 8.50 -12.02 -3.75
C ASP A 63 9.29 -13.34 -3.84
N TYR A 64 10.23 -13.52 -2.92
CA TYR A 64 11.03 -14.75 -2.82
C TYR A 64 11.11 -15.25 -1.38
N LYS A 65 10.76 -16.52 -1.19
CA LYS A 65 10.73 -17.19 0.13
C LYS A 65 11.98 -18.02 0.34
N PHE A 66 12.73 -17.74 1.40
CA PHE A 66 13.92 -18.52 1.80
C PHE A 66 13.93 -18.78 3.31
N GLY A 67 13.71 -20.06 3.66
CA GLY A 67 13.52 -20.43 5.06
C GLY A 67 12.29 -19.74 5.67
N ASP A 68 12.50 -19.04 6.77
CA ASP A 68 11.48 -18.25 7.45
C ASP A 68 11.38 -16.79 6.95
N PHE A 69 12.19 -16.43 5.96
CA PHE A 69 12.22 -15.07 5.42
C PHE A 69 11.48 -14.97 4.09
N THR A 70 10.91 -13.80 3.85
CA THR A 70 10.38 -13.38 2.55
C THR A 70 10.96 -12.01 2.23
N VAL A 71 11.53 -11.85 1.04
CA VAL A 71 11.87 -10.54 0.48
C VAL A 71 10.89 -10.25 -0.65
N ASP A 72 10.42 -9.01 -0.73
CA ASP A 72 9.51 -8.57 -1.78
C ASP A 72 9.95 -7.22 -2.35
N ALA A 73 9.61 -7.00 -3.62
CA ALA A 73 9.78 -5.72 -4.27
C ALA A 73 8.62 -5.49 -5.25
N THR A 74 8.14 -4.27 -5.29
CA THR A 74 7.09 -3.84 -6.23
C THR A 74 7.51 -2.51 -6.85
N TYR A 75 7.43 -2.42 -8.17
CA TYR A 75 7.56 -1.19 -8.92
C TYR A 75 6.16 -0.74 -9.37
N LEU A 76 5.90 0.56 -9.25
CA LEU A 76 4.63 1.19 -9.60
C LEU A 76 4.88 2.33 -10.60
N LYS A 77 3.98 2.51 -11.53
CA LYS A 77 4.00 3.62 -12.49
C LYS A 77 2.59 4.19 -12.65
N SER A 78 2.51 5.50 -12.63
CA SER A 78 1.28 6.28 -12.84
C SER A 78 1.37 7.07 -14.14
N ASP A 79 0.25 7.63 -14.57
CA ASP A 79 0.17 8.65 -15.61
C ASP A 79 0.04 10.09 -15.04
N VAL A 80 0.20 10.25 -13.73
CA VAL A 80 0.11 11.55 -13.04
C VAL A 80 1.51 12.15 -12.92
N ASP A 81 1.84 13.09 -13.81
CA ASP A 81 3.10 13.85 -13.84
C ASP A 81 3.00 15.22 -13.15
N LYS A 82 1.78 15.66 -12.86
CA LYS A 82 1.49 16.94 -12.21
C LYS A 82 0.30 16.83 -11.28
N VAL A 83 0.40 17.49 -10.15
CA VAL A 83 -0.72 17.72 -9.24
C VAL A 83 -0.87 19.23 -9.07
N ASN A 84 -2.01 19.79 -9.48
CA ASN A 84 -2.18 21.23 -9.65
C ASN A 84 -1.14 21.81 -10.63
N THR A 85 -0.23 22.66 -10.13
CA THR A 85 0.86 23.24 -10.92
C THR A 85 2.24 22.64 -10.58
N MET A 86 2.28 21.69 -9.66
CA MET A 86 3.52 21.09 -9.15
C MET A 86 3.83 19.82 -9.96
N SER A 87 5.06 19.71 -10.47
CA SER A 87 5.54 18.46 -11.07
C SER A 87 5.81 17.45 -9.97
N VAL A 88 5.40 16.20 -10.18
CA VAL A 88 5.54 15.09 -9.24
C VAL A 88 6.13 13.87 -9.94
N ASP A 89 6.73 12.98 -9.16
CA ASP A 89 7.23 11.72 -9.70
C ASP A 89 6.05 10.82 -10.08
N GLU A 90 6.13 10.22 -11.27
CA GLU A 90 5.11 9.29 -11.80
C GLU A 90 5.36 7.84 -11.35
N ASP A 91 6.53 7.53 -10.85
CA ASP A 91 6.93 6.18 -10.48
C ASP A 91 7.27 6.06 -9.00
N GLY A 92 7.31 4.81 -8.55
CA GLY A 92 7.65 4.47 -7.19
C GLY A 92 8.01 3.00 -7.05
N TYR A 93 8.58 2.68 -5.91
CA TYR A 93 8.87 1.31 -5.54
C TYR A 93 8.69 1.07 -4.03
N VAL A 94 8.40 -0.19 -3.71
CA VAL A 94 8.34 -0.68 -2.34
C VAL A 94 9.22 -1.91 -2.24
N ILE A 95 10.08 -1.96 -1.22
CA ILE A 95 10.92 -3.13 -0.94
C ILE A 95 10.60 -3.60 0.47
N GLY A 96 10.37 -4.90 0.65
CA GLY A 96 10.02 -5.49 1.92
C GLY A 96 10.92 -6.66 2.31
N LEU A 97 11.08 -6.84 3.62
CA LEU A 97 11.68 -8.02 4.23
C LEU A 97 10.80 -8.44 5.41
N ALA A 98 10.36 -9.68 5.41
CA ALA A 98 9.58 -10.26 6.48
C ALA A 98 10.25 -11.52 7.04
N TYR A 99 10.16 -11.71 8.36
CA TYR A 99 10.55 -12.91 9.06
C TYR A 99 9.33 -13.55 9.71
N LYS A 100 9.02 -14.78 9.33
CA LYS A 100 7.83 -15.53 9.76
C LYS A 100 6.52 -14.78 9.46
N GLY A 101 5.55 -14.89 10.37
CA GLY A 101 4.24 -14.25 10.33
C GLY A 101 3.31 -14.88 11.37
N ALA A 102 2.50 -14.07 12.01
CA ALA A 102 1.47 -14.57 12.89
C ALA A 102 0.43 -15.36 12.09
N LYS A 103 0.06 -16.53 12.59
CA LYS A 103 -0.98 -17.39 12.00
C LYS A 103 -2.18 -17.40 12.92
N ALA A 104 -3.31 -16.86 12.49
CA ALA A 104 -4.54 -16.81 13.29
C ALA A 104 -4.96 -18.18 13.83
N ALA A 105 -4.73 -19.26 13.08
CA ALA A 105 -5.04 -20.61 13.50
C ALA A 105 -4.14 -21.15 14.63
N LYS A 106 -2.99 -20.52 14.94
CA LYS A 106 -2.00 -21.05 15.87
C LYS A 106 -1.46 -19.97 16.81
N ALA A 107 -1.91 -20.00 18.05
CA ALA A 107 -1.40 -19.14 19.12
C ALA A 107 0.12 -19.27 19.29
N GLY A 108 0.80 -18.17 19.69
CA GLY A 108 2.23 -18.11 19.90
C GLY A 108 3.07 -17.91 18.62
N THR A 109 2.44 -17.86 17.44
CA THR A 109 3.15 -17.50 16.21
C THR A 109 3.30 -16.00 16.10
N TYR A 110 4.43 -15.57 15.51
CA TYR A 110 4.74 -14.14 15.35
C TYR A 110 5.44 -13.88 14.03
N GLY A 111 5.47 -12.63 13.65
CA GLY A 111 6.24 -12.13 12.53
C GLY A 111 6.79 -10.74 12.80
N VAL A 112 7.89 -10.42 12.13
CA VAL A 112 8.50 -9.09 12.11
C VAL A 112 8.72 -8.73 10.65
N TYR A 113 8.49 -7.49 10.29
CA TYR A 113 8.72 -7.02 8.93
C TYR A 113 9.20 -5.58 8.88
N ALA A 114 9.92 -5.30 7.82
CA ALA A 114 10.36 -3.95 7.48
C ALA A 114 10.05 -3.69 6.02
N LYS A 115 9.61 -2.47 5.70
CA LYS A 115 9.38 -2.02 4.33
C LYS A 115 10.00 -0.65 4.12
N TYR A 116 10.54 -0.43 2.95
CA TYR A 116 10.97 0.87 2.47
C TYR A 116 10.09 1.27 1.29
N TYR A 117 9.64 2.51 1.31
CA TYR A 117 8.80 3.11 0.29
C TYR A 117 9.52 4.29 -0.35
N ASP A 118 9.44 4.40 -1.65
CA ASP A 118 9.71 5.61 -2.42
C ASP A 118 8.63 5.70 -3.48
N GLN A 119 7.63 6.53 -3.25
CA GLN A 119 6.42 6.57 -4.06
C GLN A 119 6.18 7.98 -4.57
N GLY A 120 6.02 8.10 -5.88
CA GLY A 120 5.53 9.31 -6.50
C GLY A 120 4.05 9.55 -6.20
N ALA A 121 3.59 10.77 -6.35
CA ALA A 121 2.25 11.20 -5.99
C ALA A 121 1.11 10.39 -6.64
N GLY A 122 1.34 9.91 -7.87
CA GLY A 122 0.34 9.14 -8.61
C GLY A 122 0.38 7.63 -8.35
N THR A 123 1.33 7.13 -7.57
CA THR A 123 1.54 5.68 -7.42
C THR A 123 0.75 5.03 -6.29
N TYR A 124 -0.10 5.79 -5.60
CA TYR A 124 -1.00 5.29 -4.58
C TYR A 124 -2.35 6.02 -4.64
N ILE A 125 -3.40 5.33 -4.23
CA ILE A 125 -4.73 5.93 -4.10
C ILE A 125 -4.86 6.51 -2.71
N HIS A 126 -5.20 7.77 -2.63
CA HIS A 126 -5.17 8.64 -1.45
C HIS A 126 -5.93 8.13 -0.21
N HIS A 127 -6.81 7.16 -0.32
CA HIS A 127 -7.57 6.59 0.79
C HIS A 127 -7.34 5.09 0.99
N GLY A 128 -6.34 4.53 0.31
CA GLY A 128 -6.10 3.08 0.32
C GLY A 128 -5.07 2.62 1.35
N MET A 129 -4.40 3.53 2.05
CA MET A 129 -3.38 3.19 3.04
C MET A 129 -3.89 3.44 4.46
N ASN A 130 -3.60 2.51 5.36
CA ASN A 130 -3.93 2.61 6.80
C ASN A 130 -3.09 3.65 7.56
N THR A 131 -2.37 4.50 6.88
CA THR A 131 -1.60 5.58 7.48
C THR A 131 -2.25 6.90 7.13
N ASP A 132 -2.26 7.83 8.07
CA ASP A 132 -2.71 9.20 7.86
C ASP A 132 -1.81 10.03 6.92
N LEU A 133 -0.94 9.35 6.15
CA LEU A 133 -0.14 9.94 5.08
C LEU A 133 -0.97 10.83 4.15
N ALA A 134 -2.26 10.55 4.11
CA ALA A 134 -3.19 11.22 3.26
C ALA A 134 -3.78 12.51 3.83
N ASN A 135 -3.87 12.68 5.15
CA ASN A 135 -4.76 13.71 5.65
C ASN A 135 -4.13 15.09 5.85
N ASP A 136 -2.91 15.17 6.35
CA ASP A 136 -2.29 16.47 6.62
C ASP A 136 -0.84 16.60 6.20
N PHE A 137 -0.18 15.48 6.02
CA PHE A 137 1.25 15.43 5.79
C PHE A 137 1.62 15.83 4.35
N ASN A 138 1.01 15.21 3.37
CA ASN A 138 1.35 15.45 1.96
C ASN A 138 0.13 15.22 1.05
N LYS A 139 -0.81 16.13 1.10
CA LYS A 139 -2.17 15.95 0.53
C LYS A 139 -2.24 15.51 -0.93
N GLU A 140 -1.19 15.61 -1.70
CA GLU A 140 -1.20 15.27 -3.13
C GLU A 140 0.20 14.99 -3.68
N GLY A 141 1.20 14.80 -2.81
CA GLY A 141 2.60 14.59 -3.19
C GLY A 141 3.07 13.14 -3.02
N GLY A 142 4.29 12.89 -3.40
CA GLY A 142 4.99 11.64 -3.16
C GLY A 142 5.59 11.56 -1.76
N PHE A 143 5.97 10.38 -1.33
CA PHE A 143 6.63 10.17 -0.05
C PHE A 143 7.70 9.11 -0.13
N LYS A 144 8.65 9.15 0.79
CA LYS A 144 9.68 8.12 0.99
C LYS A 144 9.93 7.88 2.47
N GLY A 145 10.35 6.69 2.80
CA GLY A 145 10.66 6.33 4.18
C GLY A 145 10.46 4.86 4.48
N TYR A 146 10.34 4.51 5.72
CA TYR A 146 10.26 3.12 6.15
C TYR A 146 9.10 2.85 7.09
N MET A 147 8.71 1.59 7.13
CA MET A 147 7.75 1.02 8.07
C MET A 147 8.37 -0.22 8.71
N LEU A 148 8.21 -0.34 10.03
CA LEU A 148 8.59 -1.51 10.80
C LEU A 148 7.35 -2.06 11.48
N GLY A 149 7.16 -3.37 11.45
CA GLY A 149 5.98 -3.98 12.05
C GLY A 149 6.28 -5.30 12.75
N VAL A 150 5.46 -5.61 13.73
CA VAL A 150 5.41 -6.88 14.42
C VAL A 150 3.97 -7.35 14.55
N ASN A 151 3.74 -8.64 14.32
CA ASN A 151 2.45 -9.25 14.59
C ASN A 151 2.61 -10.49 15.49
N TYR A 152 1.57 -10.78 16.28
CA TYR A 152 1.57 -11.87 17.23
C TYR A 152 0.17 -12.48 17.39
N ALA A 153 0.08 -13.79 17.29
CA ALA A 153 -1.17 -14.52 17.55
C ALA A 153 -1.26 -14.85 19.05
N PHE A 154 -2.04 -14.08 19.80
CA PHE A 154 -2.22 -14.28 21.24
C PHE A 154 -3.02 -15.54 21.55
N ALA A 155 -4.03 -15.83 20.72
CA ALA A 155 -4.86 -17.01 20.82
C ALA A 155 -5.28 -17.45 19.42
N LYS A 156 -5.94 -18.61 19.30
CA LYS A 156 -6.58 -18.99 18.06
C LYS A 156 -7.57 -17.91 17.65
N ASN A 157 -7.45 -17.43 16.41
CA ASN A 157 -8.29 -16.40 15.82
C ASN A 157 -8.14 -15.00 16.43
N ILE A 158 -7.07 -14.73 17.22
CA ILE A 158 -6.79 -13.41 17.77
C ILE A 158 -5.34 -13.04 17.42
N VAL A 159 -5.16 -12.06 16.54
CA VAL A 159 -3.86 -11.55 16.12
C VAL A 159 -3.79 -10.06 16.40
N ALA A 160 -2.74 -9.62 17.09
CA ALA A 160 -2.42 -8.21 17.21
C ALA A 160 -1.26 -7.85 16.29
N ALA A 161 -1.24 -6.60 15.83
CA ALA A 161 -0.14 -6.00 15.11
C ALA A 161 0.17 -4.61 15.67
N VAL A 162 1.45 -4.24 15.59
CA VAL A 162 1.94 -2.88 15.85
C VAL A 162 2.86 -2.52 14.70
N GLU A 163 2.66 -1.35 14.13
CA GLU A 163 3.46 -0.78 13.05
C GLU A 163 3.96 0.60 13.45
N TYR A 164 5.18 0.91 13.07
CA TYR A 164 5.77 2.24 13.15
C TYR A 164 6.23 2.65 11.76
N SER A 165 5.89 3.84 11.35
CA SER A 165 6.35 4.45 10.10
C SER A 165 7.00 5.79 10.34
N ASP A 166 7.98 6.11 9.50
CA ASP A 166 8.67 7.40 9.44
C ASP A 166 8.84 7.77 7.96
N PHE A 167 8.08 8.75 7.51
CA PHE A 167 7.99 9.14 6.11
C PHE A 167 8.27 10.62 5.91
N ASP A 168 9.07 10.91 4.88
CA ASP A 168 9.32 12.26 4.39
C ASP A 168 8.50 12.53 3.15
N ALA A 169 7.88 13.69 3.05
CA ALA A 169 7.26 14.16 1.82
C ALA A 169 8.32 14.50 0.78
N LYS A 170 8.08 14.16 -0.49
CA LYS A 170 9.07 14.39 -1.57
C LYS A 170 9.06 15.85 -2.05
N GLU A 171 7.92 16.50 -2.01
CA GLU A 171 7.73 17.86 -2.54
C GLU A 171 7.71 18.94 -1.46
N THR A 172 7.83 18.57 -0.18
CA THR A 172 7.84 19.50 0.94
C THR A 172 8.82 19.01 2.02
N ASP A 173 9.20 19.90 2.95
CA ASP A 173 10.06 19.56 4.10
C ASP A 173 9.28 18.92 5.27
N LYS A 174 8.15 18.28 4.99
CA LYS A 174 7.33 17.63 6.02
C LYS A 174 7.78 16.20 6.26
N ASN A 175 7.76 15.81 7.54
CA ASN A 175 7.97 14.45 8.00
C ASN A 175 6.77 14.00 8.82
N ASP A 176 6.35 12.75 8.67
CA ASP A 176 5.31 12.12 9.48
C ASP A 176 5.81 10.84 10.14
N LYS A 177 5.52 10.73 11.44
CA LYS A 177 5.85 9.56 12.26
C LYS A 177 4.57 9.02 12.88
N THR A 178 4.18 7.85 12.41
CA THR A 178 2.93 7.23 12.86
C THR A 178 3.21 5.90 13.57
N THR A 179 2.52 5.66 14.68
CA THR A 179 2.42 4.34 15.29
C THR A 179 0.99 3.85 15.18
N TRP A 180 0.80 2.74 14.50
CA TRP A 180 -0.48 2.06 14.36
C TRP A 180 -0.52 0.78 15.18
N SER A 181 -1.66 0.47 15.78
CA SER A 181 -1.88 -0.81 16.45
C SER A 181 -3.28 -1.32 16.21
N GLU A 182 -3.42 -2.63 15.99
CA GLU A 182 -4.70 -3.28 15.79
C GLU A 182 -4.76 -4.65 16.48
N VAL A 183 -5.96 -5.10 16.77
CA VAL A 183 -6.26 -6.47 17.16
C VAL A 183 -7.38 -7.00 16.29
N VAL A 184 -7.10 -8.08 15.55
CA VAL A 184 -8.05 -8.73 14.64
C VAL A 184 -8.59 -9.98 15.28
N PHE A 185 -9.92 -10.08 15.36
CA PHE A 185 -10.67 -11.26 15.77
C PHE A 185 -11.28 -11.91 14.53
N THR A 186 -11.03 -13.20 14.33
CA THR A 186 -11.61 -13.98 13.21
C THR A 186 -12.63 -14.97 13.77
N PHE A 187 -13.83 -14.99 13.21
CA PHE A 187 -14.93 -15.87 13.67
C PHE A 187 -15.20 -16.98 12.66
#